data_546944c3381aadeecff4be3a308c13d9
#
_entry.id   546944c3381aadeecff4be3a308c13d9
#
_cell.length_a   1.000
_cell.length_b   1.000
_cell.length_c   1.000
_cell.angle_alpha   90.00
_cell.angle_beta   90.00
_cell.angle_gamma   90.00
#
_symmetry.space_group_name_H-M   'P 1'
#
loop_
_entity.id
_entity.type
_entity.pdbx_description
1 polymer ?
#
loop_
_entity_poly.entity_id
_entity_poly.type
_entity_poly.pdbx_seq_one_letter_code
_entity_poly.pdbx_strand_id
1 'polypeptide(L)'
;MDKSTHCLATFLDTLTRAARTVGLTDAGWAQRAGLRKETLSRLRRRASCDLTTLMAMATAVGARLTVAHDGLPDCSRDGHLPMTLGRDYEERLVKLCASRSLEPAAWAELGPHFFMAGIAVMVASDAGFDRRGLLSLAEHLHPGSTEPVVFEKWLARSPVRPARFLPMLSMEIRNAA
;
A
#
# COMPACT_ATOMS: atom_id res chain seq x y z
N MET A 1 16.85 18.00 -16.17
CA MET A 1 15.72 17.22 -16.73
C MET A 1 14.68 17.10 -15.62
N ASP A 2 13.52 17.70 -15.83
CA ASP A 2 12.52 17.92 -14.79
C ASP A 2 11.80 16.60 -14.44
N LYS A 3 12.00 16.10 -13.21
CA LYS A 3 11.33 14.90 -12.67
C LYS A 3 9.80 15.00 -12.71
N SER A 4 9.26 16.22 -12.69
CA SER A 4 7.82 16.50 -12.67
C SER A 4 7.11 16.14 -13.99
N THR A 5 7.77 16.36 -15.12
CA THR A 5 7.19 16.10 -16.46
C THR A 5 7.03 14.60 -16.72
N HIS A 6 7.96 13.78 -16.21
CA HIS A 6 7.86 12.31 -16.31
C HIS A 6 6.71 11.73 -15.50
N CYS A 7 6.35 12.34 -14.38
CA CYS A 7 5.32 11.82 -13.50
C CYS A 7 3.92 11.84 -14.14
N LEU A 8 3.49 12.98 -14.71
CA LEU A 8 2.15 13.10 -15.30
C LEU A 8 2.00 12.23 -16.57
N ALA A 9 3.01 12.18 -17.43
CA ALA A 9 2.98 11.35 -18.64
C ALA A 9 2.84 9.86 -18.30
N THR A 10 3.65 9.34 -17.39
CA THR A 10 3.59 7.94 -16.93
C THR A 10 2.23 7.62 -16.31
N PHE A 11 1.68 8.57 -15.55
CA PHE A 11 0.37 8.42 -14.93
C PHE A 11 -0.75 8.35 -15.99
N LEU A 12 -0.74 9.26 -16.97
CA LEU A 12 -1.71 9.27 -18.07
C LEU A 12 -1.60 8.01 -18.95
N ASP A 13 -0.41 7.49 -19.18
CA ASP A 13 -0.19 6.24 -19.91
C ASP A 13 -0.78 5.05 -19.17
N THR A 14 -0.65 5.02 -17.84
CA THR A 14 -1.26 3.98 -17.01
C THR A 14 -2.78 4.03 -17.07
N LEU A 15 -3.38 5.21 -16.95
CA LEU A 15 -4.84 5.38 -17.06
C LEU A 15 -5.33 5.10 -18.50
N THR A 16 -4.54 5.44 -19.53
CA THR A 16 -4.85 5.12 -20.93
C THR A 16 -4.92 3.60 -21.14
N ARG A 17 -3.97 2.84 -20.57
CA ARG A 17 -4.00 1.37 -20.61
C ARG A 17 -5.23 0.83 -19.89
N ALA A 18 -5.55 1.35 -18.70
CA ALA A 18 -6.75 0.97 -17.97
C ALA A 18 -8.03 1.27 -18.76
N ALA A 19 -8.13 2.43 -19.42
CA ALA A 19 -9.27 2.77 -20.27
C ALA A 19 -9.46 1.78 -21.43
N ARG A 20 -8.38 1.38 -22.08
CA ARG A 20 -8.40 0.37 -23.15
C ARG A 20 -8.83 -1.00 -22.65
N THR A 21 -8.39 -1.42 -21.47
CA THR A 21 -8.77 -2.70 -20.85
C THR A 21 -10.29 -2.79 -20.61
N VAL A 22 -10.92 -1.65 -20.27
CA VAL A 22 -12.39 -1.58 -20.09
C VAL A 22 -13.14 -1.19 -21.38
N GLY A 23 -12.47 -1.24 -22.55
CA GLY A 23 -13.07 -1.01 -23.86
C GLY A 23 -13.40 0.45 -24.16
N LEU A 24 -12.84 1.42 -23.45
CA LEU A 24 -13.10 2.83 -23.68
C LEU A 24 -12.15 3.40 -24.74
N THR A 25 -12.72 4.13 -25.70
CA THR A 25 -11.96 5.04 -26.59
C THR A 25 -11.58 6.30 -25.83
N ASP A 26 -10.60 7.07 -26.34
CA ASP A 26 -10.21 8.37 -25.77
C ASP A 26 -11.42 9.33 -25.61
N ALA A 27 -12.32 9.34 -26.59
CA ALA A 27 -13.54 10.15 -26.53
C ALA A 27 -14.51 9.65 -25.46
N GLY A 28 -14.76 8.33 -25.40
CA GLY A 28 -15.63 7.72 -24.39
C GLY A 28 -15.05 7.88 -22.97
N TRP A 29 -13.73 7.76 -22.81
CA TRP A 29 -13.07 8.00 -21.54
C TRP A 29 -13.20 9.46 -21.09
N ALA A 30 -12.91 10.42 -21.96
CA ALA A 30 -13.09 11.83 -21.66
C ALA A 30 -14.54 12.15 -21.26
N GLN A 31 -15.52 11.67 -22.03
CA GLN A 31 -16.94 11.86 -21.75
C GLN A 31 -17.33 11.26 -20.37
N ARG A 32 -16.87 10.05 -20.07
CA ARG A 32 -17.16 9.38 -18.78
C ARG A 32 -16.49 10.10 -17.60
N ALA A 33 -15.36 10.76 -17.83
CA ALA A 33 -14.68 11.61 -16.85
C ALA A 33 -15.30 13.03 -16.75
N GLY A 34 -16.36 13.34 -17.49
CA GLY A 34 -16.94 14.69 -17.51
C GLY A 34 -16.06 15.74 -18.23
N LEU A 35 -15.14 15.29 -19.07
CA LEU A 35 -14.18 16.16 -19.76
C LEU A 35 -14.51 16.27 -21.27
N ARG A 36 -14.09 17.37 -21.86
CA ARG A 36 -14.10 17.50 -23.34
C ARG A 36 -12.96 16.68 -23.92
N LYS A 37 -13.15 16.10 -25.11
CA LYS A 37 -12.14 15.30 -25.82
C LYS A 37 -10.81 16.07 -26.01
N GLU A 38 -10.92 17.36 -26.31
CA GLU A 38 -9.75 18.23 -26.49
C GLU A 38 -8.95 18.40 -25.19
N THR A 39 -9.61 18.32 -24.03
CA THR A 39 -8.94 18.40 -22.73
C THR A 39 -7.98 17.24 -22.54
N LEU A 40 -8.37 16.01 -22.87
CA LEU A 40 -7.49 14.83 -22.78
C LEU A 40 -6.28 14.96 -23.69
N SER A 41 -6.47 15.41 -24.94
CA SER A 41 -5.37 15.65 -25.89
C SER A 41 -4.40 16.75 -25.41
N ARG A 42 -4.92 17.80 -24.76
CA ARG A 42 -4.09 18.87 -24.18
C ARG A 42 -3.34 18.40 -22.95
N LEU A 43 -3.94 17.58 -22.10
CA LEU A 43 -3.30 17.04 -20.89
C LEU A 43 -2.07 16.20 -21.21
N ARG A 44 -2.10 15.42 -22.29
CA ARG A 44 -0.93 14.63 -22.75
C ARG A 44 0.27 15.49 -23.17
N ARG A 45 0.06 16.79 -23.42
CA ARG A 45 1.11 17.76 -23.82
C ARG A 45 1.52 18.69 -22.68
N ARG A 46 0.85 18.61 -21.52
CA ARG A 46 1.13 19.48 -20.37
C ARG A 46 2.03 18.77 -19.37
N ALA A 47 2.81 19.56 -18.63
CA ALA A 47 3.63 19.09 -17.54
C ALA A 47 2.85 18.95 -16.23
N SER A 48 1.63 19.54 -16.13
CA SER A 48 0.82 19.56 -14.90
C SER A 48 -0.66 19.40 -15.19
N CYS A 49 -1.39 18.88 -14.21
CA CYS A 49 -2.83 18.72 -14.22
C CYS A 49 -3.35 18.99 -12.80
N ASP A 50 -4.57 19.51 -12.68
CA ASP A 50 -5.22 19.60 -11.39
C ASP A 50 -5.67 18.22 -10.87
N LEU A 51 -5.69 18.06 -9.55
CA LEU A 51 -6.02 16.80 -8.91
C LEU A 51 -7.46 16.35 -9.20
N THR A 52 -8.40 17.29 -9.30
CA THR A 52 -9.81 16.99 -9.58
C THR A 52 -9.96 16.31 -10.94
N THR A 53 -9.30 16.85 -11.96
CA THR A 53 -9.26 16.26 -13.32
C THR A 53 -8.63 14.87 -13.30
N LEU A 54 -7.51 14.68 -12.59
CA LEU A 54 -6.87 13.35 -12.46
C LEU A 54 -7.77 12.35 -11.76
N MET A 55 -8.44 12.75 -10.68
CA MET A 55 -9.39 11.90 -9.96
C MET A 55 -10.57 11.50 -10.83
N ALA A 56 -11.16 12.45 -11.57
CA ALA A 56 -12.26 12.16 -12.50
C ALA A 56 -11.85 11.16 -13.57
N MET A 57 -10.65 11.32 -14.15
CA MET A 57 -10.10 10.41 -15.16
C MET A 57 -9.84 9.00 -14.58
N ALA A 58 -9.28 8.90 -13.37
CA ALA A 58 -9.04 7.63 -12.69
C ALA A 58 -10.36 6.92 -12.37
N THR A 59 -11.32 7.63 -11.77
CA THR A 59 -12.65 7.10 -11.44
C THR A 59 -13.38 6.56 -12.67
N ALA A 60 -13.28 7.27 -13.81
CA ALA A 60 -13.92 6.87 -15.07
C ALA A 60 -13.46 5.50 -15.59
N VAL A 61 -12.27 5.04 -15.20
CA VAL A 61 -11.70 3.72 -15.57
C VAL A 61 -11.68 2.74 -14.40
N GLY A 62 -12.33 3.07 -13.28
CA GLY A 62 -12.37 2.23 -12.08
C GLY A 62 -11.04 2.17 -11.33
N ALA A 63 -10.13 3.14 -11.57
CA ALA A 63 -8.87 3.29 -10.86
C ALA A 63 -9.01 4.24 -9.66
N ARG A 64 -8.09 4.11 -8.69
CA ARG A 64 -7.96 5.01 -7.54
C ARG A 64 -6.58 5.66 -7.54
N LEU A 65 -6.51 6.91 -7.09
CA LEU A 65 -5.24 7.57 -6.75
C LEU A 65 -4.88 7.21 -5.32
N THR A 66 -3.65 6.76 -5.13
CA THR A 66 -3.12 6.42 -3.81
C THR A 66 -1.83 7.21 -3.58
N VAL A 67 -1.67 7.73 -2.38
CA VAL A 67 -0.39 8.30 -1.95
C VAL A 67 0.43 7.16 -1.33
N ALA A 68 1.62 6.94 -1.86
CA ALA A 68 2.59 6.01 -1.30
C ALA A 68 3.82 6.79 -0.84
N HIS A 69 4.41 6.38 0.28
CA HIS A 69 5.68 6.95 0.73
C HIS A 69 6.85 6.35 -0.06
N ASP A 70 7.83 7.17 -0.41
CA ASP A 70 9.07 6.70 -1.03
C ASP A 70 9.73 5.63 -0.15
N GLY A 71 10.16 4.55 -0.78
CA GLY A 71 10.79 3.42 -0.09
C GLY A 71 9.83 2.37 0.46
N LEU A 72 8.51 2.49 0.25
CA LEU A 72 7.57 1.41 0.46
C LEU A 72 7.42 0.58 -0.83
N PRO A 73 7.21 -0.74 -0.71
CA PRO A 73 6.96 -1.58 -1.87
C PRO A 73 5.59 -1.28 -2.50
N ASP A 74 5.48 -1.57 -3.80
CA ASP A 74 4.20 -1.52 -4.49
C ASP A 74 3.16 -2.41 -3.79
N CYS A 75 1.93 -1.92 -3.71
CA CYS A 75 0.85 -2.64 -3.06
C CYS A 75 0.02 -3.47 -4.05
N SER A 76 -0.61 -4.51 -3.52
CA SER A 76 -1.62 -5.31 -4.21
C SER A 76 -2.75 -4.41 -4.76
N ARG A 77 -3.47 -4.90 -5.78
CA ARG A 77 -4.53 -4.15 -6.47
C ARG A 77 -5.63 -3.60 -5.54
N ASP A 78 -5.88 -4.28 -4.45
CA ASP A 78 -6.81 -3.85 -3.39
C ASP A 78 -6.16 -2.90 -2.37
N GLY A 79 -4.86 -2.62 -2.49
CA GLY A 79 -4.11 -1.74 -1.60
C GLY A 79 -3.81 -2.33 -0.21
N HIS A 80 -4.08 -3.62 -0.01
CA HIS A 80 -4.02 -4.23 1.32
C HIS A 80 -2.67 -4.83 1.70
N LEU A 81 -1.87 -5.25 0.71
CA LEU A 81 -0.64 -5.99 0.94
C LEU A 81 0.48 -5.47 0.04
N PRO A 82 1.74 -5.44 0.50
CA PRO A 82 2.87 -5.22 -0.38
C PRO A 82 3.02 -6.40 -1.36
N MET A 83 3.36 -6.08 -2.61
CA MET A 83 3.56 -7.10 -3.66
C MET A 83 4.86 -7.88 -3.48
N THR A 84 5.87 -7.22 -2.94
CA THR A 84 7.20 -7.78 -2.71
C THR A 84 7.72 -7.38 -1.34
N LEU A 85 8.62 -8.19 -0.79
CA LEU A 85 9.30 -7.90 0.46
C LEU A 85 10.80 -7.77 0.17
N GLY A 86 11.23 -6.54 -0.15
CA GLY A 86 12.65 -6.23 -0.29
C GLY A 86 13.36 -6.32 1.08
N ARG A 87 14.67 -6.63 1.05
CA ARG A 87 15.48 -6.80 2.27
C ARG A 87 15.42 -5.59 3.18
N ASP A 88 15.61 -4.39 2.64
CA ASP A 88 15.61 -3.14 3.42
C ASP A 88 14.26 -2.87 4.07
N TYR A 89 13.18 -3.25 3.39
CA TYR A 89 11.83 -3.12 3.93
C TYR A 89 11.56 -4.15 5.02
N GLU A 90 11.98 -5.40 4.84
CA GLU A 90 11.89 -6.45 5.86
C GLU A 90 12.68 -6.07 7.13
N GLU A 91 13.90 -5.52 6.98
CA GLU A 91 14.71 -5.02 8.09
C GLU A 91 14.01 -3.87 8.85
N ARG A 92 13.35 -2.95 8.16
CA ARG A 92 12.57 -1.89 8.82
C ARG A 92 11.38 -2.44 9.61
N LEU A 93 10.67 -3.44 9.07
CA LEU A 93 9.59 -4.12 9.79
C LEU A 93 10.10 -4.81 11.05
N VAL A 94 11.23 -5.52 10.95
CA VAL A 94 11.87 -6.19 12.09
C VAL A 94 12.26 -5.18 13.17
N LYS A 95 12.89 -4.06 12.79
CA LYS A 95 13.27 -2.98 13.72
C LYS A 95 12.06 -2.36 14.42
N LEU A 96 10.97 -2.08 13.68
CA LEU A 96 9.73 -1.60 14.28
C LEU A 96 9.19 -2.58 15.32
N CYS A 97 9.11 -3.87 14.98
CA CYS A 97 8.64 -4.88 15.93
C CYS A 97 9.58 -5.02 17.14
N ALA A 98 10.90 -5.00 16.93
CA ALA A 98 11.91 -5.09 17.99
C ALA A 98 11.87 -3.87 18.94
N SER A 99 11.47 -2.71 18.46
CA SER A 99 11.30 -1.51 19.30
C SER A 99 10.17 -1.63 20.32
N ARG A 100 9.28 -2.62 20.16
CA ARG A 100 8.08 -2.84 21.00
C ARG A 100 7.13 -1.65 21.04
N SER A 101 7.23 -0.74 20.06
CA SER A 101 6.32 0.39 19.95
C SER A 101 4.91 -0.07 19.62
N LEU A 102 3.93 0.44 20.36
CA LEU A 102 2.50 0.24 20.08
C LEU A 102 1.86 1.50 19.51
N GLU A 103 2.67 2.44 19.02
CA GLU A 103 2.20 3.69 18.43
C GLU A 103 1.61 3.44 17.03
N PRO A 104 0.28 3.64 16.82
CA PRO A 104 -0.36 3.29 15.55
C PRO A 104 0.19 4.06 14.34
N ALA A 105 0.59 5.32 14.53
CA ALA A 105 1.15 6.14 13.46
C ALA A 105 2.45 5.54 12.92
N ALA A 106 3.36 5.08 13.79
CA ALA A 106 4.62 4.46 13.38
C ALA A 106 4.40 3.17 12.57
N TRP A 107 3.36 2.40 12.89
CA TRP A 107 2.99 1.21 12.12
C TRP A 107 2.35 1.59 10.78
N ALA A 108 1.42 2.57 10.77
CA ALA A 108 0.75 3.02 9.55
C ALA A 108 1.71 3.62 8.49
N GLU A 109 2.81 4.23 8.93
CA GLU A 109 3.85 4.77 8.05
C GLU A 109 4.64 3.69 7.30
N LEU A 110 4.72 2.46 7.85
CA LEU A 110 5.51 1.39 7.25
C LEU A 110 4.75 0.50 6.27
N GLY A 111 3.44 0.66 6.13
CA GLY A 111 2.73 -0.14 5.13
C GLY A 111 1.21 -0.06 5.22
N PRO A 112 0.51 -0.77 4.33
CA PRO A 112 -0.94 -0.83 4.34
C PRO A 112 -1.49 -1.30 5.70
N HIS A 113 -2.53 -0.67 6.19
CA HIS A 113 -3.09 -0.96 7.51
C HIS A 113 -3.44 -2.45 7.70
N PHE A 114 -4.05 -3.09 6.70
CA PHE A 114 -4.33 -4.53 6.78
C PHE A 114 -3.07 -5.39 6.89
N PHE A 115 -2.02 -5.05 6.13
CA PHE A 115 -0.73 -5.74 6.21
C PHE A 115 -0.09 -5.59 7.58
N MET A 116 -0.04 -4.36 8.09
CA MET A 116 0.57 -4.04 9.38
C MET A 116 -0.21 -4.64 10.55
N ALA A 117 -1.54 -4.67 10.46
CA ALA A 117 -2.39 -5.33 11.45
C ALA A 117 -2.07 -6.84 11.55
N GLY A 118 -1.89 -7.51 10.41
CA GLY A 118 -1.50 -8.92 10.39
C GLY A 118 -0.09 -9.16 10.95
N ILE A 119 0.86 -8.24 10.72
CA ILE A 119 2.19 -8.29 11.38
C ILE A 119 2.01 -8.22 12.91
N ALA A 120 1.18 -7.29 13.43
CA ALA A 120 0.94 -7.16 14.86
C ALA A 120 0.30 -8.44 15.47
N VAL A 121 -0.68 -9.04 14.78
CA VAL A 121 -1.28 -10.32 15.20
C VAL A 121 -0.24 -11.44 15.20
N MET A 122 0.61 -11.51 14.18
CA MET A 122 1.68 -12.50 14.08
C MET A 122 2.68 -12.36 15.24
N VAL A 123 3.15 -11.14 15.52
CA VAL A 123 4.09 -10.87 16.62
C VAL A 123 3.46 -11.11 17.98
N ALA A 124 2.15 -10.87 18.13
CA ALA A 124 1.40 -11.18 19.36
C ALA A 124 1.38 -12.67 19.73
N SER A 125 1.78 -13.56 18.82
CA SER A 125 1.92 -15.00 19.10
C SER A 125 3.22 -15.35 19.84
N ASP A 126 4.21 -14.45 19.85
CA ASP A 126 5.46 -14.63 20.57
C ASP A 126 5.32 -14.18 22.03
N ALA A 127 5.70 -15.07 22.98
CA ALA A 127 5.57 -14.84 24.41
C ALA A 127 6.42 -13.66 24.94
N GLY A 128 7.41 -13.21 24.18
CA GLY A 128 8.28 -12.07 24.54
C GLY A 128 7.64 -10.70 24.36
N PHE A 129 6.39 -10.62 23.86
CA PHE A 129 5.71 -9.36 23.52
C PHE A 129 4.43 -9.14 24.33
N ASP A 130 4.01 -7.85 24.39
CA ASP A 130 2.69 -7.49 24.93
C ASP A 130 1.58 -7.92 23.95
N ARG A 131 1.12 -9.15 24.12
CA ARG A 131 0.06 -9.73 23.30
C ARG A 131 -1.19 -8.85 23.27
N ARG A 132 -1.62 -8.33 24.42
CA ARG A 132 -2.86 -7.54 24.52
C ARG A 132 -2.72 -6.21 23.79
N GLY A 133 -1.62 -5.53 23.98
CA GLY A 133 -1.31 -4.27 23.28
C GLY A 133 -1.24 -4.45 21.77
N LEU A 134 -0.56 -5.50 21.29
CA LEU A 134 -0.45 -5.80 19.87
C LEU A 134 -1.79 -6.17 19.22
N LEU A 135 -2.65 -6.93 19.88
CA LEU A 135 -3.99 -7.23 19.36
C LEU A 135 -4.87 -5.97 19.32
N SER A 136 -4.79 -5.10 20.33
CA SER A 136 -5.48 -3.81 20.33
C SER A 136 -4.99 -2.89 19.19
N LEU A 137 -3.68 -2.85 18.96
CA LEU A 137 -3.07 -2.13 17.83
C LEU A 137 -3.55 -2.69 16.48
N ALA A 138 -3.60 -4.01 16.34
CA ALA A 138 -4.09 -4.66 15.12
C ALA A 138 -5.53 -4.25 14.79
N GLU A 139 -6.42 -4.27 15.80
CA GLU A 139 -7.81 -3.81 15.64
C GLU A 139 -7.91 -2.32 15.31
N HIS A 140 -7.02 -1.50 15.87
CA HIS A 140 -6.97 -0.07 15.54
C HIS A 140 -6.55 0.17 14.07
N LEU A 141 -5.54 -0.57 13.60
CA LEU A 141 -5.05 -0.45 12.22
C LEU A 141 -6.06 -1.00 11.21
N HIS A 142 -6.68 -2.13 11.52
CA HIS A 142 -7.68 -2.75 10.65
C HIS A 142 -8.71 -3.52 11.48
N PRO A 143 -9.93 -2.99 11.65
CA PRO A 143 -10.99 -3.65 12.41
C PRO A 143 -11.28 -5.07 11.90
N GLY A 144 -11.41 -6.01 12.82
CA GLY A 144 -11.62 -7.43 12.54
C GLY A 144 -10.35 -8.22 12.20
N SER A 145 -9.17 -7.60 12.25
CA SER A 145 -7.90 -8.28 11.89
C SER A 145 -7.50 -9.40 12.86
N THR A 146 -8.03 -9.39 14.08
CA THR A 146 -7.78 -10.42 15.08
C THR A 146 -8.69 -11.65 14.92
N GLU A 147 -9.69 -11.61 14.04
CA GLU A 147 -10.52 -12.75 13.71
C GLU A 147 -9.72 -13.84 12.98
N PRO A 148 -9.82 -15.12 13.37
CA PRO A 148 -9.05 -16.21 12.77
C PRO A 148 -9.17 -16.26 11.23
N VAL A 149 -10.38 -16.11 10.69
CA VAL A 149 -10.65 -16.15 9.24
C VAL A 149 -9.97 -14.99 8.51
N VAL A 150 -9.90 -13.81 9.12
CA VAL A 150 -9.24 -12.63 8.54
C VAL A 150 -7.72 -12.81 8.56
N PHE A 151 -7.18 -13.32 9.67
CA PHE A 151 -5.76 -13.59 9.79
C PHE A 151 -5.29 -14.73 8.86
N GLU A 152 -6.09 -15.77 8.68
CA GLU A 152 -5.81 -16.83 7.69
C GLU A 152 -5.71 -16.27 6.26
N LYS A 153 -6.62 -15.36 5.88
CA LYS A 153 -6.55 -14.65 4.58
C LYS A 153 -5.28 -13.81 4.46
N TRP A 154 -4.88 -13.17 5.54
CA TRP A 154 -3.62 -12.42 5.60
C TRP A 154 -2.42 -13.36 5.40
N LEU A 155 -2.34 -14.48 6.14
CA LEU A 155 -1.27 -15.49 6.03
C LEU A 155 -1.15 -16.06 4.62
N ALA A 156 -2.28 -16.34 3.98
CA ALA A 156 -2.31 -16.90 2.63
C ALA A 156 -1.76 -15.94 1.56
N ARG A 157 -1.94 -14.63 1.74
CA ARG A 157 -1.65 -13.59 0.75
C ARG A 157 -0.41 -12.77 1.07
N SER A 158 0.00 -12.71 2.33
CA SER A 158 1.14 -11.90 2.79
C SER A 158 2.47 -12.39 2.18
N PRO A 159 3.34 -11.48 1.75
CA PRO A 159 4.70 -11.84 1.36
C PRO A 159 5.59 -12.21 2.57
N VAL A 160 5.20 -11.81 3.80
CA VAL A 160 5.89 -12.21 5.03
C VAL A 160 5.61 -13.66 5.36
N ARG A 161 6.67 -14.40 5.67
CA ARG A 161 6.58 -15.78 6.13
C ARG A 161 6.93 -15.84 7.61
N PRO A 162 5.99 -16.23 8.51
CA PRO A 162 6.24 -16.26 9.96
C PRO A 162 7.48 -17.08 10.34
N ALA A 163 7.68 -18.23 9.69
CA ALA A 163 8.83 -19.10 9.93
C ALA A 163 10.19 -18.45 9.65
N ARG A 164 10.23 -17.41 8.81
CA ARG A 164 11.44 -16.63 8.54
C ARG A 164 11.49 -15.37 9.40
N PHE A 165 10.37 -14.66 9.51
CA PHE A 165 10.30 -13.35 10.15
C PHE A 165 10.52 -13.41 11.66
N LEU A 166 9.86 -14.33 12.37
CA LEU A 166 9.96 -14.44 13.82
C LEU A 166 11.39 -14.78 14.32
N PRO A 167 12.14 -15.70 13.71
CA PRO A 167 13.55 -15.88 14.03
C PRO A 167 14.41 -14.63 13.80
N MET A 168 14.20 -13.89 12.73
CA MET A 168 14.92 -12.63 12.47
C MET A 168 14.61 -11.59 13.56
N LEU A 169 13.35 -11.45 13.95
CA LEU A 169 12.92 -10.58 15.05
C LEU A 169 13.59 -10.97 16.37
N SER A 170 13.62 -12.25 16.70
CA SER A 170 14.28 -12.75 17.91
C SER A 170 15.80 -12.50 17.90
N MET A 171 16.43 -12.52 16.73
CA MET A 171 17.86 -12.17 16.60
C MET A 171 18.09 -10.67 16.81
N GLU A 172 17.24 -9.81 16.22
CA GLU A 172 17.34 -8.35 16.36
C GLU A 172 17.20 -7.92 17.81
N ILE A 173 16.25 -8.49 18.54
CA ILE A 173 16.06 -8.21 19.98
C ILE A 173 17.30 -8.59 20.79
N ARG A 174 17.90 -9.74 20.51
CA ARG A 174 19.13 -10.17 21.21
C ARG A 174 20.33 -9.26 20.91
N ASN A 175 20.42 -8.73 19.69
CA ASN A 175 21.51 -7.84 19.31
C ASN A 175 21.35 -6.42 19.87
N ALA A 176 20.13 -6.04 20.24
CA ALA A 176 19.81 -4.73 20.81
C ALA A 176 19.85 -4.71 22.36
N ALA A 177 19.95 -5.86 23.01
CA ALA A 177 20.02 -6.02 24.48
C ALA A 177 21.45 -6.06 24.99
#